data_de6ae32bd5383b2fed014793efc64bc5
#
_entry.id   de6ae32bd5383b2fed014793efc64bc5
#
_cell.length_a   1.000
_cell.length_b   1.000
_cell.length_c   1.000
_cell.angle_alpha   90.00
_cell.angle_beta   90.00
_cell.angle_gamma   90.00
#
_symmetry.space_group_name_H-M   'P 1'
#
loop_
_entity.id
_entity.type
_entity.pdbx_description
1 polymer ?
#
loop_
_entity_poly.entity_id
_entity_poly.type
_entity_poly.pdbx_seq_one_letter_code
_entity_poly.pdbx_strand_id
1 'polypeptide(L)'
;MLAIVERVSITVSATSGLRRNAVKREFERFMSKRGVIIANTGTPDVPEADVVRAYLAEFLQDPRICPLPAPLWKIILHAFILPKRAHASAEKYRQIWTSQGSPLQSGMASLAHKLQASFNEQDKATLVRHGMSYGSPSIKQALGELKAEGCDELVVLSLYPQNALSTTGVVADKTLAALSALDWHPQTKLVGYYSAHLLY
;
A
#
# COMPACT_ATOMS: atom_id res chain seq x y z
N MET A 1 27.25 19.76 12.06
CA MET A 1 25.96 19.90 12.75
C MET A 1 25.79 21.26 13.42
N LEU A 2 26.73 21.78 14.22
CA LEU A 2 26.63 23.13 14.82
C LEU A 2 26.59 24.29 13.79
N ALA A 3 27.32 24.21 12.71
CA ALA A 3 27.39 25.29 11.70
C ALA A 3 26.07 25.53 10.91
N ILE A 4 25.18 24.54 10.86
CA ILE A 4 23.86 24.66 10.21
C ILE A 4 22.88 25.34 11.15
N VAL A 5 22.96 25.07 12.45
CA VAL A 5 22.08 25.69 13.48
C VAL A 5 22.37 27.20 13.62
N GLU A 6 23.64 27.63 13.53
CA GLU A 6 24.00 29.05 13.60
C GLU A 6 23.53 29.86 12.38
N ARG A 7 23.58 29.30 11.16
CA ARG A 7 23.07 29.98 9.95
C ARG A 7 21.55 30.15 9.96
N VAL A 8 20.81 29.22 10.54
CA VAL A 8 19.34 29.33 10.66
C VAL A 8 18.93 30.36 11.70
N SER A 9 19.68 30.50 12.81
CA SER A 9 19.37 31.50 13.86
C SER A 9 19.54 32.95 13.43
N ILE A 10 20.45 33.26 12.53
CA ILE A 10 20.75 34.65 12.13
C ILE A 10 19.70 35.21 11.15
N THR A 11 19.00 34.38 10.40
CA THR A 11 18.03 34.81 9.38
C THR A 11 16.59 34.99 9.89
N VAL A 12 16.29 34.53 11.09
CA VAL A 12 14.92 34.52 11.64
C VAL A 12 14.47 35.86 12.23
N SER A 13 15.35 36.84 12.45
CA SER A 13 15.03 38.07 13.19
C SER A 13 14.31 39.18 12.39
N ALA A 14 14.10 39.06 11.07
CA ALA A 14 13.63 40.18 10.26
C ALA A 14 12.56 39.85 9.18
N THR A 15 11.70 38.85 9.33
CA THR A 15 10.73 38.53 8.25
C THR A 15 9.32 38.30 8.73
N SER A 16 8.35 38.91 7.98
CA SER A 16 6.91 38.82 8.17
C SER A 16 6.40 37.37 8.41
N GLY A 17 5.28 37.19 9.10
CA GLY A 17 4.72 35.89 9.46
C GLY A 17 4.61 34.86 8.32
N LEU A 18 4.43 35.32 7.08
CA LEU A 18 4.38 34.48 5.87
C LEU A 18 5.73 33.78 5.57
N ARG A 19 6.86 34.48 5.79
CA ARG A 19 8.19 33.86 5.59
C ARG A 19 8.56 32.89 6.71
N ARG A 20 8.18 33.16 7.96
CA ARG A 20 8.37 32.20 9.06
C ARG A 20 7.62 30.90 8.82
N ASN A 21 6.40 30.97 8.31
CA ASN A 21 5.60 29.78 7.98
C ASN A 21 6.16 29.01 6.77
N ALA A 22 6.80 29.68 5.82
CA ALA A 22 7.48 29.04 4.70
C ALA A 22 8.75 28.31 5.14
N VAL A 23 9.61 28.97 5.93
CA VAL A 23 10.83 28.36 6.49
C VAL A 23 10.50 27.20 7.44
N LYS A 24 9.47 27.33 8.26
CA LYS A 24 9.01 26.25 9.15
C LYS A 24 8.54 25.04 8.33
N ARG A 25 7.73 25.24 7.27
CA ARG A 25 7.29 24.14 6.38
C ARG A 25 8.45 23.49 5.64
N GLU A 26 9.45 24.27 5.23
CA GLU A 26 10.63 23.75 4.54
C GLU A 26 11.53 22.94 5.49
N PHE A 27 11.67 23.38 6.75
CA PHE A 27 12.37 22.65 7.80
C PHE A 27 11.62 21.35 8.20
N GLU A 28 10.30 21.42 8.39
CA GLU A 28 9.44 20.25 8.64
C GLU A 28 9.54 19.25 7.48
N ARG A 29 9.53 19.71 6.25
CA ARG A 29 9.71 18.88 5.05
C ARG A 29 11.11 18.26 4.97
N PHE A 30 12.13 18.94 5.43
CA PHE A 30 13.50 18.42 5.48
C PHE A 30 13.66 17.33 6.56
N MET A 31 12.88 17.40 7.62
CA MET A 31 12.86 16.42 8.73
C MET A 31 11.82 15.32 8.54
N SER A 32 10.91 15.45 7.56
CA SER A 32 9.84 14.48 7.35
C SER A 32 10.37 13.17 6.77
N LYS A 33 9.88 12.05 7.28
CA LYS A 33 10.18 10.70 6.79
C LYS A 33 8.97 10.17 6.02
N ARG A 34 9.17 9.91 4.74
CA ARG A 34 8.10 9.51 3.83
C ARG A 34 8.00 7.99 3.72
N GLY A 35 6.81 7.46 3.94
CA GLY A 35 6.43 6.11 3.57
C GLY A 35 5.79 6.06 2.17
N VAL A 36 6.21 5.13 1.34
CA VAL A 36 5.58 4.82 0.05
C VAL A 36 5.10 3.39 0.08
N ILE A 37 3.81 3.18 -0.17
CA ILE A 37 3.23 1.85 -0.38
C ILE A 37 2.87 1.69 -1.84
N ILE A 38 3.41 0.67 -2.49
CA ILE A 38 2.89 0.15 -3.75
C ILE A 38 1.89 -0.96 -3.43
N ALA A 39 0.67 -0.85 -3.94
CA ALA A 39 -0.44 -1.73 -3.59
C ALA A 39 -1.00 -2.47 -4.80
N ASN A 40 -1.40 -3.74 -4.59
CA ASN A 40 -2.03 -4.58 -5.61
C ASN A 40 -3.11 -5.48 -4.98
N THR A 41 -3.82 -6.26 -5.81
CA THR A 41 -4.89 -7.18 -5.37
C THR A 41 -4.39 -8.18 -4.33
N GLY A 42 -3.29 -8.85 -4.63
CA GLY A 42 -2.75 -9.93 -3.83
C GLY A 42 -2.87 -11.31 -4.47
N THR A 43 -2.42 -12.30 -3.74
CA THR A 43 -2.30 -13.69 -4.16
C THR A 43 -2.34 -14.59 -2.92
N PRO A 44 -2.76 -15.87 -3.03
CA PRO A 44 -2.59 -16.81 -1.91
C PRO A 44 -1.10 -17.01 -1.58
N ASP A 45 -0.79 -17.37 -0.34
CA ASP A 45 0.59 -17.58 0.10
C ASP A 45 1.23 -18.85 -0.50
N VAL A 46 0.41 -19.90 -0.71
CA VAL A 46 0.78 -21.14 -1.39
C VAL A 46 -0.37 -21.65 -2.26
N PRO A 47 -0.10 -22.44 -3.33
CA PRO A 47 -1.12 -22.90 -4.28
C PRO A 47 -1.86 -24.15 -3.77
N GLU A 48 -2.15 -24.21 -2.47
CA GLU A 48 -2.91 -25.29 -1.85
C GLU A 48 -4.37 -24.92 -1.71
N ALA A 49 -5.26 -25.92 -1.86
CA ALA A 49 -6.70 -25.67 -1.94
C ALA A 49 -7.27 -24.92 -0.72
N ASP A 50 -6.79 -25.24 0.48
CA ASP A 50 -7.29 -24.62 1.72
C ASP A 50 -6.79 -23.17 1.84
N VAL A 51 -5.54 -22.89 1.48
CA VAL A 51 -4.97 -21.54 1.48
C VAL A 51 -5.63 -20.68 0.39
N VAL A 52 -5.81 -21.24 -0.81
CA VAL A 52 -6.55 -20.58 -1.90
C VAL A 52 -8.01 -20.34 -1.51
N ARG A 53 -8.64 -21.27 -0.77
CA ARG A 53 -10.00 -21.08 -0.23
C ARG A 53 -10.07 -19.87 0.72
N ALA A 54 -9.11 -19.74 1.64
CA ALA A 54 -9.06 -18.63 2.58
C ALA A 54 -8.86 -17.29 1.84
N TYR A 55 -7.92 -17.23 0.89
CA TYR A 55 -7.69 -16.09 0.03
C TYR A 55 -8.94 -15.70 -0.78
N LEU A 56 -9.60 -16.66 -1.43
CA LEU A 56 -10.82 -16.41 -2.19
C LEU A 56 -11.99 -15.98 -1.28
N ALA A 57 -12.06 -16.46 -0.06
CA ALA A 57 -13.07 -16.04 0.91
C ALA A 57 -12.88 -14.55 1.26
N GLU A 58 -11.66 -14.12 1.57
CA GLU A 58 -11.34 -12.73 1.83
C GLU A 58 -11.67 -11.84 0.62
N PHE A 59 -11.19 -12.24 -0.56
CA PHE A 59 -11.36 -11.50 -1.81
C PHE A 59 -12.83 -11.35 -2.21
N LEU A 60 -13.60 -12.44 -2.22
CA LEU A 60 -14.97 -12.46 -2.70
C LEU A 60 -16.01 -11.94 -1.69
N GLN A 61 -15.63 -11.78 -0.43
CA GLN A 61 -16.49 -11.14 0.58
C GLN A 61 -16.43 -9.61 0.56
N ASP A 62 -15.49 -9.03 -0.18
CA ASP A 62 -15.37 -7.58 -0.23
C ASP A 62 -16.64 -6.95 -0.87
N PRO A 63 -17.29 -5.98 -0.19
CA PRO A 63 -18.52 -5.35 -0.70
C PRO A 63 -18.34 -4.65 -2.05
N ARG A 64 -17.12 -4.23 -2.38
CA ARG A 64 -16.81 -3.62 -3.67
C ARG A 64 -16.68 -4.64 -4.81
N ILE A 65 -16.58 -5.91 -4.46
CA ILE A 65 -16.49 -7.03 -5.43
C ILE A 65 -17.86 -7.66 -5.66
N CYS A 66 -18.64 -7.82 -4.58
CA CYS A 66 -19.97 -8.42 -4.67
C CYS A 66 -21.08 -7.44 -4.25
N PRO A 67 -22.05 -7.13 -5.13
CA PRO A 67 -23.15 -6.21 -4.86
C PRO A 67 -24.31 -6.85 -4.09
N LEU A 68 -24.25 -8.16 -3.79
CA LEU A 68 -25.34 -8.84 -3.06
C LEU A 68 -25.31 -8.51 -1.56
N PRO A 69 -26.48 -8.57 -0.86
CA PRO A 69 -26.54 -8.41 0.58
C PRO A 69 -25.59 -9.40 1.29
N ALA A 70 -24.72 -8.89 2.16
CA ALA A 70 -23.64 -9.66 2.77
C ALA A 70 -24.06 -10.99 3.44
N PRO A 71 -25.19 -11.10 4.18
CA PRO A 71 -25.59 -12.38 4.79
C PRO A 71 -25.92 -13.45 3.74
N LEU A 72 -26.67 -13.08 2.71
CA LEU A 72 -27.04 -14.00 1.64
C LEU A 72 -25.81 -14.42 0.84
N TRP A 73 -24.96 -13.47 0.49
CA TRP A 73 -23.73 -13.73 -0.24
C TRP A 73 -22.79 -14.67 0.54
N LYS A 74 -22.65 -14.47 1.85
CA LYS A 74 -21.80 -15.32 2.70
C LYS A 74 -22.24 -16.78 2.65
N ILE A 75 -23.55 -17.06 2.70
CA ILE A 75 -24.08 -18.42 2.58
C ILE A 75 -23.74 -19.01 1.22
N ILE A 76 -24.04 -18.30 0.13
CA ILE A 76 -23.79 -18.76 -1.24
C ILE A 76 -22.29 -19.01 -1.46
N LEU A 77 -21.46 -18.09 -1.01
CA LEU A 77 -20.01 -18.17 -1.15
C LEU A 77 -19.45 -19.42 -0.45
N HIS A 78 -19.76 -19.60 0.83
CA HIS A 78 -19.17 -20.67 1.63
C HIS A 78 -19.75 -22.06 1.34
N ALA A 79 -21.06 -22.16 1.01
CA ALA A 79 -21.71 -23.43 0.75
C ALA A 79 -21.52 -23.93 -0.70
N PHE A 80 -21.48 -23.04 -1.67
CA PHE A 80 -21.53 -23.44 -3.08
C PHE A 80 -20.31 -23.02 -3.92
N ILE A 81 -19.77 -21.82 -3.70
CA ILE A 81 -18.72 -21.28 -4.54
C ILE A 81 -17.35 -21.77 -4.11
N LEU A 82 -16.96 -21.52 -2.86
CA LEU A 82 -15.62 -21.86 -2.35
C LEU A 82 -15.28 -23.36 -2.45
N PRO A 83 -16.19 -24.32 -2.13
CA PRO A 83 -15.85 -25.73 -2.25
C PRO A 83 -15.45 -26.16 -3.66
N LYS A 84 -16.10 -25.58 -4.67
CA LYS A 84 -15.80 -25.89 -6.07
C LYS A 84 -14.62 -25.09 -6.62
N ARG A 85 -14.55 -23.77 -6.31
CA ARG A 85 -13.54 -22.88 -6.88
C ARG A 85 -12.16 -23.03 -6.25
N ALA A 86 -12.06 -23.40 -4.97
CA ALA A 86 -10.78 -23.50 -4.29
C ALA A 86 -9.83 -24.49 -4.97
N HIS A 87 -10.29 -25.71 -5.23
CA HIS A 87 -9.48 -26.73 -5.92
C HIS A 87 -9.13 -26.32 -7.36
N ALA A 88 -10.12 -25.87 -8.14
CA ALA A 88 -9.88 -25.46 -9.52
C ALA A 88 -8.95 -24.25 -9.63
N SER A 89 -9.03 -23.31 -8.66
CA SER A 89 -8.12 -22.16 -8.61
C SER A 89 -6.73 -22.56 -8.13
N ALA A 90 -6.61 -23.44 -7.14
CA ALA A 90 -5.32 -23.95 -6.67
C ALA A 90 -4.55 -24.63 -7.80
N GLU A 91 -5.23 -25.39 -8.64
CA GLU A 91 -4.62 -26.02 -9.84
C GLU A 91 -4.04 -24.98 -10.81
N LYS A 92 -4.81 -23.91 -11.07
CA LYS A 92 -4.33 -22.79 -11.92
C LYS A 92 -3.15 -22.04 -11.27
N TYR A 93 -3.18 -21.83 -9.95
CA TYR A 93 -2.06 -21.22 -9.26
C TYR A 93 -0.80 -22.09 -9.33
N ARG A 94 -0.89 -23.42 -9.20
CA ARG A 94 0.26 -24.33 -9.37
C ARG A 94 0.92 -24.20 -10.73
N GLN A 95 0.15 -24.01 -11.81
CA GLN A 95 0.68 -23.87 -13.17
C GLN A 95 1.56 -22.63 -13.35
N ILE A 96 1.32 -21.57 -12.59
CA ILE A 96 2.10 -20.32 -12.67
C ILE A 96 3.09 -20.18 -11.50
N TRP A 97 3.07 -21.09 -10.53
CA TRP A 97 3.90 -20.99 -9.35
C TRP A 97 5.37 -21.21 -9.68
N THR A 98 6.25 -20.42 -9.09
CA THR A 98 7.69 -20.50 -9.28
C THR A 98 8.40 -20.97 -8.00
N SER A 99 9.69 -21.25 -8.10
CA SER A 99 10.54 -21.52 -6.92
C SER A 99 10.60 -20.33 -5.94
N GLN A 100 10.25 -19.14 -6.41
CA GLN A 100 10.16 -17.90 -5.58
C GLN A 100 8.72 -17.59 -5.11
N GLY A 101 7.80 -18.54 -5.31
CA GLY A 101 6.39 -18.35 -4.96
C GLY A 101 5.55 -17.77 -6.10
N SER A 102 4.51 -17.02 -5.76
CA SER A 102 3.66 -16.34 -6.72
C SER A 102 4.43 -15.30 -7.53
N PRO A 103 4.30 -15.28 -8.89
CA PRO A 103 4.91 -14.23 -9.72
C PRO A 103 4.48 -12.81 -9.33
N LEU A 104 3.23 -12.63 -8.89
CA LEU A 104 2.77 -11.33 -8.39
C LEU A 104 3.53 -10.93 -7.13
N GLN A 105 3.65 -11.84 -6.16
CA GLN A 105 4.34 -11.58 -4.90
C GLN A 105 5.83 -11.24 -5.13
N SER A 106 6.54 -12.08 -5.87
CA SER A 106 7.96 -11.87 -6.16
C SER A 106 8.21 -10.61 -7.00
N GLY A 107 7.31 -10.32 -7.96
CA GLY A 107 7.36 -9.09 -8.75
C GLY A 107 7.15 -7.83 -7.91
N MET A 108 6.17 -7.85 -6.98
CA MET A 108 5.92 -6.73 -6.05
C MET A 108 7.10 -6.48 -5.11
N ALA A 109 7.67 -7.55 -4.54
CA ALA A 109 8.85 -7.47 -3.68
C ALA A 109 10.06 -6.89 -4.44
N SER A 110 10.31 -7.40 -5.65
CA SER A 110 11.38 -6.90 -6.52
C SER A 110 11.20 -5.42 -6.88
N LEU A 111 9.97 -5.01 -7.23
CA LEU A 111 9.66 -3.61 -7.54
C LEU A 111 9.86 -2.70 -6.31
N ALA A 112 9.39 -3.11 -5.14
CA ALA A 112 9.60 -2.36 -3.90
C ALA A 112 11.09 -2.18 -3.60
N HIS A 113 11.89 -3.25 -3.75
CA HIS A 113 13.33 -3.20 -3.56
C HIS A 113 14.04 -2.24 -4.55
N LYS A 114 13.69 -2.29 -5.84
CA LYS A 114 14.25 -1.40 -6.87
C LYS A 114 13.88 0.06 -6.62
N LEU A 115 12.64 0.34 -6.23
CA LEU A 115 12.20 1.68 -5.87
C LEU A 115 12.93 2.19 -4.62
N GLN A 116 13.11 1.35 -3.60
CA GLN A 116 13.88 1.71 -2.41
C GLN A 116 15.32 2.06 -2.77
N ALA A 117 15.98 1.27 -3.62
CA ALA A 117 17.34 1.56 -4.08
C ALA A 117 17.42 2.93 -4.79
N SER A 118 16.47 3.20 -5.70
CA SER A 118 16.39 4.49 -6.42
C SER A 118 16.17 5.66 -5.45
N PHE A 119 15.31 5.51 -4.45
CA PHE A 119 15.10 6.57 -3.45
C PHE A 119 16.32 6.76 -2.55
N ASN A 120 17.05 5.70 -2.21
CA ASN A 120 18.29 5.82 -1.40
C ASN A 120 19.36 6.68 -2.07
N GLU A 121 19.37 6.74 -3.40
CA GLU A 121 20.28 7.60 -4.18
C GLU A 121 19.82 9.07 -4.18
N GLN A 122 18.52 9.33 -4.13
CA GLN A 122 17.92 10.65 -4.27
C GLN A 122 17.47 11.26 -2.93
N ASP A 123 16.82 10.47 -2.10
CA ASP A 123 16.17 10.90 -0.85
C ASP A 123 16.18 9.74 0.18
N LYS A 124 17.16 9.76 1.06
CA LYS A 124 17.34 8.74 2.11
C LYS A 124 16.20 8.70 3.15
N ALA A 125 15.34 9.70 3.18
CA ALA A 125 14.21 9.76 4.10
C ALA A 125 12.96 9.01 3.60
N THR A 126 12.97 8.51 2.35
CA THR A 126 11.83 7.77 1.78
C THR A 126 11.99 6.26 1.98
N LEU A 127 10.97 5.63 2.57
CA LEU A 127 10.88 4.18 2.76
C LEU A 127 9.79 3.59 1.87
N VAL A 128 10.11 2.51 1.16
CA VAL A 128 9.18 1.81 0.27
C VAL A 128 8.77 0.47 0.87
N ARG A 129 7.46 0.19 0.85
CA ARG A 129 6.88 -1.11 1.17
C ARG A 129 5.89 -1.50 0.09
N HIS A 130 5.61 -2.78 -0.04
CA HIS A 130 4.48 -3.25 -0.84
C HIS A 130 3.40 -3.81 0.07
N GLY A 131 2.14 -3.69 -0.36
CA GLY A 131 1.00 -4.20 0.39
C GLY A 131 -0.07 -4.78 -0.52
N MET A 132 -0.69 -5.87 -0.08
CA MET A 132 -1.76 -6.54 -0.79
C MET A 132 -3.11 -6.16 -0.22
N SER A 133 -4.10 -5.99 -1.09
CA SER A 133 -5.49 -5.82 -0.65
C SER A 133 -6.00 -7.09 0.01
N TYR A 134 -5.57 -8.26 -0.47
CA TYR A 134 -5.93 -9.59 0.04
C TYR A 134 -4.67 -10.46 0.10
N GLY A 135 -4.54 -11.27 1.17
CA GLY A 135 -3.34 -12.08 1.42
C GLY A 135 -2.18 -11.26 2.03
N SER A 136 -0.95 -11.75 1.89
CA SER A 136 0.25 -11.23 2.59
C SER A 136 1.33 -10.70 1.64
N PRO A 137 2.13 -9.69 2.08
CA PRO A 137 1.88 -8.83 3.23
C PRO A 137 0.69 -7.91 2.98
N SER A 138 -0.18 -7.74 3.97
CA SER A 138 -1.34 -6.87 3.84
C SER A 138 -0.95 -5.39 3.84
N ILE A 139 -1.81 -4.52 3.28
CA ILE A 139 -1.66 -3.05 3.38
C ILE A 139 -1.51 -2.64 4.85
N LYS A 140 -2.26 -3.26 5.77
CA LYS A 140 -2.16 -2.96 7.21
C LYS A 140 -0.78 -3.29 7.79
N GLN A 141 -0.19 -4.42 7.41
CA GLN A 141 1.16 -4.79 7.84
C GLN A 141 2.20 -3.80 7.32
N ALA A 142 2.15 -3.47 6.02
CA ALA A 142 3.04 -2.49 5.41
C ALA A 142 2.94 -1.10 6.07
N LEU A 143 1.71 -0.66 6.41
CA LEU A 143 1.49 0.60 7.14
C LEU A 143 2.03 0.53 8.57
N GLY A 144 1.87 -0.59 9.26
CA GLY A 144 2.42 -0.81 10.60
C GLY A 144 3.95 -0.69 10.64
N GLU A 145 4.64 -1.25 9.63
CA GLU A 145 6.09 -1.12 9.48
C GLU A 145 6.51 0.33 9.28
N LEU A 146 5.83 1.08 8.38
CA LEU A 146 6.14 2.49 8.14
C LEU A 146 5.87 3.37 9.36
N LYS A 147 4.81 3.07 10.13
CA LYS A 147 4.53 3.73 11.41
C LYS A 147 5.66 3.49 12.42
N ALA A 148 6.10 2.23 12.57
CA ALA A 148 7.18 1.86 13.50
C ALA A 148 8.51 2.53 13.13
N GLU A 149 8.74 2.76 11.84
CA GLU A 149 9.90 3.50 11.33
C GLU A 149 9.79 5.03 11.50
N GLY A 150 8.67 5.53 12.01
CA GLY A 150 8.46 6.96 12.27
C GLY A 150 8.16 7.80 11.04
N CYS A 151 7.54 7.23 10.01
CA CYS A 151 7.07 8.03 8.87
C CYS A 151 5.91 8.94 9.29
N ASP A 152 5.91 10.17 8.79
CA ASP A 152 4.89 11.20 9.01
C ASP A 152 4.21 11.66 7.70
N GLU A 153 4.79 11.33 6.55
CA GLU A 153 4.16 11.41 5.24
C GLU A 153 3.90 10.01 4.67
N LEU A 154 2.79 9.82 3.98
CA LEU A 154 2.40 8.57 3.35
C LEU A 154 1.93 8.79 1.91
N VAL A 155 2.53 8.06 0.97
CA VAL A 155 2.04 7.94 -0.40
C VAL A 155 1.63 6.51 -0.66
N VAL A 156 0.38 6.29 -1.07
CA VAL A 156 -0.10 4.98 -1.48
C VAL A 156 -0.38 5.00 -2.97
N LEU A 157 0.38 4.20 -3.71
CA LEU A 157 0.24 4.01 -5.15
C LEU A 157 -0.43 2.67 -5.44
N SER A 158 -1.66 2.74 -5.93
CA SER A 158 -2.33 1.57 -6.51
C SER A 158 -1.70 1.24 -7.86
N LEU A 159 -1.22 -0.01 -8.05
CA LEU A 159 -0.58 -0.43 -9.31
C LEU A 159 -1.60 -0.80 -10.40
N TYR A 160 -2.80 -0.27 -10.30
CA TYR A 160 -3.79 -0.35 -11.37
C TYR A 160 -3.75 0.95 -12.17
N PRO A 161 -3.48 0.89 -13.48
CA PRO A 161 -3.39 2.10 -14.32
C PRO A 161 -4.70 2.88 -14.37
N GLN A 162 -5.83 2.18 -14.41
CA GLN A 162 -7.16 2.76 -14.45
C GLN A 162 -7.83 2.75 -13.08
N ASN A 163 -8.67 3.74 -12.85
CA ASN A 163 -9.47 3.81 -11.62
C ASN A 163 -10.72 2.94 -11.74
N ALA A 164 -10.90 2.03 -10.78
CA ALA A 164 -12.12 1.24 -10.62
C ALA A 164 -12.44 1.02 -9.15
N LEU A 165 -13.73 0.90 -8.82
CA LEU A 165 -14.18 0.69 -7.43
C LEU A 165 -13.64 -0.62 -6.85
N SER A 166 -13.61 -1.69 -7.65
CA SER A 166 -13.14 -3.02 -7.25
C SER A 166 -11.61 -3.16 -7.16
N THR A 167 -10.85 -2.14 -7.53
CA THR A 167 -9.39 -2.14 -7.51
C THR A 167 -8.85 -0.98 -6.67
N THR A 168 -8.71 0.19 -7.25
CA THR A 168 -8.22 1.39 -6.58
C THR A 168 -9.09 1.79 -5.38
N GLY A 169 -10.41 1.62 -5.49
CA GLY A 169 -11.33 1.88 -4.39
C GLY A 169 -11.09 0.96 -3.20
N VAL A 170 -10.83 -0.33 -3.45
CA VAL A 170 -10.47 -1.30 -2.38
C VAL A 170 -9.16 -0.91 -1.71
N VAL A 171 -8.12 -0.54 -2.47
CA VAL A 171 -6.85 -0.08 -1.90
C VAL A 171 -7.05 1.13 -1.00
N ALA A 172 -7.87 2.10 -1.43
CA ALA A 172 -8.19 3.27 -0.63
C ALA A 172 -8.91 2.91 0.69
N ASP A 173 -9.96 2.07 0.62
CA ASP A 173 -10.72 1.64 1.81
C ASP A 173 -9.84 0.85 2.79
N LYS A 174 -9.06 -0.11 2.29
CA LYS A 174 -8.14 -0.90 3.13
C LYS A 174 -7.07 -0.02 3.78
N THR A 175 -6.58 1.00 3.06
CA THR A 175 -5.63 1.98 3.60
C THR A 175 -6.27 2.79 4.73
N LEU A 176 -7.43 3.38 4.50
CA LEU A 176 -8.12 4.20 5.50
C LEU A 176 -8.52 3.40 6.75
N ALA A 177 -9.06 2.18 6.54
CA ALA A 177 -9.40 1.27 7.64
C ALA A 177 -8.16 0.88 8.45
N ALA A 178 -7.02 0.62 7.80
CA ALA A 178 -5.78 0.28 8.46
C ALA A 178 -5.18 1.45 9.23
N LEU A 179 -5.19 2.67 8.67
CA LEU A 179 -4.76 3.89 9.36
C LEU A 179 -5.57 4.14 10.63
N SER A 180 -6.90 4.01 10.55
CA SER A 180 -7.79 4.10 11.71
C SER A 180 -7.48 3.02 12.76
N ALA A 181 -7.32 1.77 12.35
CA ALA A 181 -7.03 0.64 13.25
C ALA A 181 -5.64 0.75 13.92
N LEU A 182 -4.70 1.43 13.27
CA LEU A 182 -3.37 1.70 13.81
C LEU A 182 -3.30 2.97 14.65
N ASP A 183 -4.37 3.76 14.74
CA ASP A 183 -4.37 5.11 15.32
C ASP A 183 -3.16 5.93 14.82
N TRP A 184 -3.07 6.04 13.49
CA TRP A 184 -1.97 6.72 12.81
C TRP A 184 -2.48 7.68 11.74
N HIS A 185 -2.06 8.95 11.84
CA HIS A 185 -2.59 10.06 11.03
C HIS A 185 -1.48 10.80 10.24
N PRO A 186 -0.73 10.12 9.36
CA PRO A 186 0.27 10.78 8.54
C PRO A 186 -0.38 11.68 7.49
N GLN A 187 0.37 12.63 6.93
CA GLN A 187 -0.07 13.33 5.72
C GLN A 187 -0.17 12.33 4.57
N THR A 188 -1.40 11.93 4.22
CA THR A 188 -1.64 10.83 3.29
C THR A 188 -2.04 11.31 1.89
N LYS A 189 -1.35 10.82 0.86
CA LYS A 189 -1.69 10.96 -0.55
C LYS A 189 -2.01 9.61 -1.16
N LEU A 190 -3.25 9.44 -1.63
CA LEU A 190 -3.67 8.28 -2.41
C LEU A 190 -3.55 8.57 -3.90
N VAL A 191 -2.76 7.77 -4.62
CA VAL A 191 -2.61 7.87 -6.08
C VAL A 191 -3.53 6.83 -6.71
N GLY A 192 -4.63 7.30 -7.28
CA GLY A 192 -5.73 6.43 -7.73
C GLY A 192 -5.55 5.86 -9.13
N TYR A 193 -4.84 6.56 -10.01
CA TYR A 193 -4.60 6.11 -11.38
C TYR A 193 -3.42 6.87 -11.99
N TYR A 194 -2.83 6.28 -13.01
CA TYR A 194 -1.70 6.86 -13.75
C TYR A 194 -1.78 6.61 -15.26
N SER A 195 -2.92 6.13 -15.74
CA SER A 195 -3.15 5.86 -17.18
C SER A 195 -3.06 7.11 -18.06
N ALA A 196 -3.20 8.31 -17.49
CA ALA A 196 -3.02 9.58 -18.21
C ALA A 196 -1.58 10.14 -18.10
N HIS A 197 -0.65 9.42 -17.45
CA HIS A 197 0.73 9.86 -17.33
C HIS A 197 1.46 9.66 -18.66
N LEU A 198 2.29 10.66 -19.06
CA LEU A 198 2.98 10.67 -20.36
C LEU A 198 3.90 9.46 -20.60
N LEU A 199 4.36 8.79 -19.55
CA LEU A 199 5.24 7.63 -19.65
C LEU A 199 4.47 6.29 -19.58
N TYR A 200 3.14 6.32 -19.50
CA TYR A 200 2.29 5.14 -19.55
C TYR A 200 1.79 4.91 -20.98
#